data_eb7e1600d048de178c9a230bf95bf2d0
#
_entry.id   eb7e1600d048de178c9a230bf95bf2d0
#
_cell.length_a   1.000
_cell.length_b   1.000
_cell.length_c   1.000
_cell.angle_alpha   90.00
_cell.angle_beta   90.00
_cell.angle_gamma   90.00
#
_symmetry.space_group_name_H-M   'P 1'
#
loop_
_entity.id
_entity.type
_entity.pdbx_description
1 polymer ?
#
loop_
_entity_poly.entity_id
_entity_poly.type
_entity_poly.pdbx_seq_one_letter_code
_entity_poly.pdbx_strand_id
1 'polypeptide(L)'
;MKDLTDPAGKRKLNILIKIIFMKYNLLGNTGLKVSELCLGTMTFGGRGIWTAIGTLEQQAVDELMKSAVDAGINFIDTANVYSIGLSEELTGKSIRNLGLKRDDLVIATKVRGKMGEGPNEVGLSRKHILAQVDDSLRRLNTDYIDLYQIHGYDALTPLEDTIDTLDTLVQSGKVRYIGASNLAAWHLMKGLSYSHYMRKSKFVSLQAYYTLAGRDLEREIIPLLHDQKVGLMVWSPLAGGFLSGKFTRTGEAEAGSRRTSFDFPPVNKEKAYDIIDVLQTMSKDKNASVAQLALAWLLHQKAVTTVIIGAKKPDQLSDNLKAVDVRFTPEDLQKLDEISKLTPEYPAWMLERQGADRKA
;
A
#
# COMPACT_ATOMS: atom_id res chain seq x y z
N MET A 1 -35.99 19.52 25.00
CA MET A 1 -34.54 19.31 25.19
C MET A 1 -34.19 19.85 26.55
N LYS A 2 -33.89 19.00 27.54
CA LYS A 2 -33.49 19.43 28.88
C LYS A 2 -32.01 19.73 28.88
N ASP A 3 -31.65 20.94 29.26
CA ASP A 3 -30.28 21.40 29.46
C ASP A 3 -29.64 20.57 30.58
N LEU A 4 -28.62 19.77 30.27
CA LEU A 4 -27.82 19.04 31.24
C LEU A 4 -26.56 19.87 31.55
N THR A 5 -26.68 20.81 32.46
CA THR A 5 -25.54 21.48 33.09
C THR A 5 -25.18 20.77 34.40
N ASP A 6 -23.88 20.47 34.57
CA ASP A 6 -23.30 20.01 35.83
C ASP A 6 -23.44 21.12 36.89
N PRO A 7 -23.61 20.80 38.22
CA PRO A 7 -23.74 21.78 39.30
C PRO A 7 -22.61 22.79 39.43
N ALA A 8 -21.50 22.61 38.74
CA ALA A 8 -20.34 23.53 38.72
C ALA A 8 -20.30 24.48 37.51
N GLY A 9 -21.34 24.52 36.66
CA GLY A 9 -21.45 25.47 35.54
C GLY A 9 -20.44 25.23 34.38
N LYS A 10 -19.71 24.11 34.37
CA LYS A 10 -18.79 23.80 33.30
C LYS A 10 -19.51 23.10 32.13
N ARG A 11 -19.59 23.75 30.98
CA ARG A 11 -20.04 23.12 29.73
C ARG A 11 -19.15 21.89 29.44
N LYS A 12 -19.76 20.70 29.50
CA LYS A 12 -19.10 19.50 28.96
C LYS A 12 -19.01 19.68 27.46
N LEU A 13 -17.79 19.86 26.97
CA LEU A 13 -17.49 19.78 25.55
C LEU A 13 -17.76 18.32 25.13
N ASN A 14 -18.92 18.06 24.54
CA ASN A 14 -19.16 16.78 23.86
C ASN A 14 -18.28 16.73 22.60
N ILE A 15 -17.06 16.25 22.74
CA ILE A 15 -16.25 15.84 21.61
C ILE A 15 -16.93 14.60 21.06
N LEU A 16 -17.74 14.77 20.03
CA LEU A 16 -18.19 13.67 19.18
C LEU A 16 -16.94 13.08 18.53
N ILE A 17 -16.38 12.02 19.14
CA ILE A 17 -15.38 11.20 18.50
C ILE A 17 -16.09 10.56 17.31
N LYS A 18 -15.82 11.08 16.11
CA LYS A 18 -16.33 10.51 14.88
C LYS A 18 -15.65 9.13 14.71
N ILE A 19 -16.41 8.08 14.98
CA ILE A 19 -15.91 6.71 14.78
C ILE A 19 -15.65 6.52 13.30
N ILE A 20 -14.40 6.30 12.93
CA ILE A 20 -14.01 5.93 11.56
C ILE A 20 -14.47 4.49 11.34
N PHE A 21 -15.36 4.27 10.38
CA PHE A 21 -15.79 2.92 10.00
C PHE A 21 -14.82 2.36 8.96
N MET A 22 -13.76 1.69 9.43
CA MET A 22 -12.82 0.96 8.57
C MET A 22 -13.51 -0.25 7.94
N LYS A 23 -13.47 -0.36 6.62
CA LYS A 23 -13.94 -1.55 5.90
C LYS A 23 -12.82 -2.59 5.83
N TYR A 24 -13.23 -3.86 5.74
CA TYR A 24 -12.32 -4.98 5.56
C TYR A 24 -12.65 -5.72 4.27
N ASN A 25 -11.66 -5.85 3.40
CA ASN A 25 -11.74 -6.54 2.13
C ASN A 25 -11.04 -7.89 2.21
N LEU A 26 -11.42 -8.84 1.35
CA LEU A 26 -10.69 -10.10 1.22
C LEU A 26 -9.38 -9.87 0.48
N LEU A 27 -8.27 -10.39 1.01
CA LEU A 27 -6.98 -10.37 0.33
C LEU A 27 -6.96 -11.47 -0.75
N GLY A 28 -7.34 -11.10 -1.97
CA GLY A 28 -7.52 -12.06 -3.05
C GLY A 28 -8.58 -13.12 -2.70
N ASN A 29 -8.34 -14.36 -3.11
CA ASN A 29 -9.23 -15.50 -2.86
C ASN A 29 -8.76 -16.35 -1.68
N THR A 30 -8.48 -15.72 -0.51
CA THR A 30 -7.90 -16.41 0.65
C THR A 30 -8.85 -16.60 1.83
N GLY A 31 -9.91 -15.80 1.91
CA GLY A 31 -10.72 -15.67 3.13
C GLY A 31 -10.12 -14.71 4.18
N LEU A 32 -8.85 -14.28 4.04
CA LEU A 32 -8.21 -13.33 4.96
C LEU A 32 -8.78 -11.93 4.74
N LYS A 33 -9.26 -11.30 5.81
CA LYS A 33 -9.78 -9.93 5.79
C LYS A 33 -8.70 -8.94 6.22
N VAL A 34 -8.46 -7.94 5.36
CA VAL A 34 -7.54 -6.84 5.61
C VAL A 34 -8.27 -5.51 5.53
N SER A 35 -7.86 -4.52 6.32
CA SER A 35 -8.41 -3.17 6.27
C SER A 35 -8.19 -2.52 4.90
N GLU A 36 -9.15 -1.71 4.45
CA GLU A 36 -9.08 -0.98 3.17
C GLU A 36 -7.93 0.03 3.10
N LEU A 37 -7.39 0.44 4.27
CA LEU A 37 -6.12 1.14 4.41
C LEU A 37 -5.12 0.23 5.11
N CYS A 38 -3.86 0.28 4.68
CA CYS A 38 -2.74 -0.46 5.25
C CYS A 38 -1.68 0.53 5.76
N LEU A 39 -1.11 0.30 6.93
CA LEU A 39 -0.01 1.11 7.44
C LEU A 39 1.31 0.69 6.78
N GLY A 40 1.87 1.56 5.94
CA GLY A 40 3.20 1.39 5.35
C GLY A 40 4.29 1.94 6.27
N THR A 41 5.32 1.15 6.51
CA THR A 41 6.38 1.45 7.48
C THR A 41 7.69 1.92 6.84
N MET A 42 7.70 2.29 5.56
CA MET A 42 8.92 2.75 4.86
C MET A 42 9.56 4.01 5.49
N THR A 43 8.79 4.78 6.27
CA THR A 43 9.25 5.96 7.00
C THR A 43 9.87 5.63 8.36
N PHE A 44 9.80 4.38 8.82
CA PHE A 44 10.31 3.94 10.12
C PHE A 44 11.82 3.71 10.06
N GLY A 45 12.55 4.33 10.98
CA GLY A 45 14.00 4.35 10.99
C GLY A 45 14.58 5.34 9.97
N GLY A 46 15.87 5.19 9.64
CA GLY A 46 16.60 6.13 8.75
C GLY A 46 18.06 5.73 8.63
N ARG A 47 18.35 4.49 8.19
CA ARG A 47 19.72 4.03 7.92
C ARG A 47 20.05 4.19 6.44
N GLY A 48 21.24 4.66 6.12
CA GLY A 48 21.74 4.79 4.74
C GLY A 48 20.87 5.71 3.89
N ILE A 49 20.56 5.31 2.68
CA ILE A 49 19.74 6.06 1.71
C ILE A 49 18.31 6.32 2.20
N TRP A 50 17.83 5.55 3.18
CA TRP A 50 16.47 5.68 3.71
C TRP A 50 16.24 6.93 4.54
N THR A 51 17.32 7.64 4.96
CA THR A 51 17.23 8.92 5.66
C THR A 51 16.46 9.98 4.86
N ALA A 52 16.53 9.94 3.54
CA ALA A 52 15.76 10.82 2.65
C ALA A 52 14.23 10.53 2.69
N ILE A 53 13.85 9.33 3.10
CA ILE A 53 12.45 8.87 3.10
C ILE A 53 11.81 9.05 4.47
N GLY A 54 12.49 8.62 5.52
CA GLY A 54 12.01 8.73 6.90
C GLY A 54 13.12 8.55 7.90
N THR A 55 12.90 9.10 9.10
CA THR A 55 13.84 9.05 10.23
C THR A 55 13.08 8.85 11.54
N LEU A 56 11.93 8.15 11.48
CA LEU A 56 11.10 7.99 12.67
C LEU A 56 11.75 7.02 13.67
N GLU A 57 11.90 7.50 14.89
CA GLU A 57 12.38 6.73 16.03
C GLU A 57 11.21 6.04 16.76
N GLN A 58 11.52 5.16 17.70
CA GLN A 58 10.56 4.26 18.34
C GLN A 58 9.32 4.96 18.90
N GLN A 59 9.47 6.08 19.60
CA GLN A 59 8.32 6.78 20.19
C GLN A 59 7.33 7.25 19.12
N ALA A 60 7.83 7.89 18.05
CA ALA A 60 6.97 8.34 16.95
C ALA A 60 6.35 7.18 16.18
N VAL A 61 7.06 6.04 16.07
CA VAL A 61 6.52 4.81 15.50
C VAL A 61 5.39 4.25 16.36
N ASP A 62 5.54 4.21 17.68
CA ASP A 62 4.51 3.74 18.61
C ASP A 62 3.26 4.62 18.52
N GLU A 63 3.41 5.94 18.43
CA GLU A 63 2.29 6.88 18.28
C GLU A 63 1.53 6.66 16.95
N LEU A 64 2.24 6.49 15.84
CA LEU A 64 1.62 6.22 14.53
C LEU A 64 0.95 4.83 14.49
N MET A 65 1.62 3.81 15.01
CA MET A 65 1.08 2.46 15.08
C MET A 65 -0.20 2.43 15.91
N LYS A 66 -0.17 3.05 17.10
CA LYS A 66 -1.35 3.15 17.97
C LYS A 66 -2.51 3.84 17.24
N SER A 67 -2.24 4.99 16.62
CA SER A 67 -3.25 5.76 15.90
C SER A 67 -3.86 4.98 14.73
N ALA A 68 -3.05 4.21 14.00
CA ALA A 68 -3.51 3.36 12.91
C ALA A 68 -4.41 2.23 13.40
N VAL A 69 -3.98 1.51 14.44
CA VAL A 69 -4.75 0.38 15.01
C VAL A 69 -6.03 0.87 15.66
N ASP A 70 -6.00 1.96 16.41
CA ASP A 70 -7.20 2.56 17.03
C ASP A 70 -8.23 3.01 15.97
N ALA A 71 -7.78 3.36 14.75
CA ALA A 71 -8.65 3.66 13.62
C ALA A 71 -9.16 2.40 12.87
N GLY A 72 -8.81 1.20 13.31
CA GLY A 72 -9.24 -0.07 12.73
C GLY A 72 -8.32 -0.63 11.65
N ILE A 73 -7.12 -0.10 11.43
CA ILE A 73 -6.13 -0.73 10.54
C ILE A 73 -5.63 -2.00 11.22
N ASN A 74 -5.80 -3.14 10.55
CA ASN A 74 -5.23 -4.41 10.95
C ASN A 74 -4.07 -4.87 10.06
N PHE A 75 -3.77 -4.14 8.98
CA PHE A 75 -2.79 -4.52 7.98
C PHE A 75 -1.57 -3.60 8.02
N ILE A 76 -0.38 -4.18 8.23
CA ILE A 76 0.89 -3.47 8.36
C ILE A 76 1.85 -4.01 7.30
N ASP A 77 2.41 -3.13 6.47
CA ASP A 77 3.34 -3.47 5.38
C ASP A 77 4.73 -2.90 5.63
N THR A 78 5.70 -3.78 5.75
CA THR A 78 7.13 -3.47 5.88
C THR A 78 7.96 -4.15 4.80
N ALA A 79 9.28 -4.12 4.89
CA ALA A 79 10.22 -4.87 4.06
C ALA A 79 11.57 -5.02 4.76
N ASN A 80 12.29 -6.12 4.48
CA ASN A 80 13.63 -6.33 5.01
C ASN A 80 14.59 -5.19 4.68
N VAL A 81 14.49 -4.63 3.46
CA VAL A 81 15.37 -3.58 2.97
C VAL A 81 15.07 -2.19 3.58
N TYR A 82 13.88 -1.97 4.14
CA TYR A 82 13.54 -0.65 4.70
C TYR A 82 14.44 -0.32 5.89
N SER A 83 15.22 0.74 5.74
CA SER A 83 16.25 1.13 6.71
C SER A 83 17.18 -0.02 7.11
N ILE A 84 17.45 -0.94 6.16
CA ILE A 84 18.33 -2.11 6.35
C ILE A 84 17.89 -2.93 7.58
N GLY A 85 16.61 -3.31 7.61
CA GLY A 85 15.98 -4.10 8.67
C GLY A 85 15.44 -3.32 9.87
N LEU A 86 15.87 -2.07 10.07
CA LEU A 86 15.43 -1.25 11.22
C LEU A 86 13.92 -1.01 11.23
N SER A 87 13.28 -0.90 10.05
CA SER A 87 11.83 -0.75 9.97
C SER A 87 11.09 -1.96 10.54
N GLU A 88 11.56 -3.19 10.28
CA GLU A 88 11.01 -4.41 10.88
C GLU A 88 11.25 -4.45 12.41
N GLU A 89 12.45 -4.07 12.88
CA GLU A 89 12.78 -4.00 14.31
C GLU A 89 11.85 -3.04 15.06
N LEU A 90 11.66 -1.83 14.53
CA LEU A 90 10.79 -0.81 15.11
C LEU A 90 9.32 -1.26 15.10
N THR A 91 8.88 -1.91 14.02
CA THR A 91 7.52 -2.46 13.90
C THR A 91 7.27 -3.54 14.97
N GLY A 92 8.15 -4.54 15.07
CA GLY A 92 8.03 -5.61 16.07
C GLY A 92 8.09 -5.09 17.51
N LYS A 93 8.94 -4.09 17.76
CA LYS A 93 9.02 -3.46 19.07
C LYS A 93 7.78 -2.62 19.40
N SER A 94 7.19 -1.94 18.41
CA SER A 94 5.97 -1.18 18.59
C SER A 94 4.77 -2.07 18.93
N ILE A 95 4.63 -3.22 18.26
CA ILE A 95 3.59 -4.22 18.57
C ILE A 95 3.68 -4.64 20.06
N ARG A 96 4.88 -4.89 20.53
CA ARG A 96 5.14 -5.24 21.95
C ARG A 96 4.86 -4.10 22.92
N ASN A 97 5.40 -2.90 22.64
CA ASN A 97 5.27 -1.73 23.51
C ASN A 97 3.79 -1.36 23.74
N LEU A 98 2.97 -1.54 22.70
CA LEU A 98 1.55 -1.24 22.72
C LEU A 98 0.67 -2.40 23.22
N GLY A 99 1.26 -3.56 23.50
CA GLY A 99 0.52 -4.76 23.93
C GLY A 99 -0.48 -5.27 22.88
N LEU A 100 -0.21 -5.04 21.59
CA LEU A 100 -1.10 -5.47 20.51
C LEU A 100 -1.06 -7.00 20.37
N LYS A 101 -2.22 -7.60 20.23
CA LYS A 101 -2.29 -9.04 19.96
C LYS A 101 -1.85 -9.33 18.54
N ARG A 102 -0.90 -10.25 18.40
CA ARG A 102 -0.34 -10.66 17.12
C ARG A 102 -1.41 -11.18 16.14
N ASP A 103 -2.38 -11.94 16.66
CA ASP A 103 -3.45 -12.56 15.86
C ASP A 103 -4.49 -11.56 15.34
N ASP A 104 -4.57 -10.36 15.93
CA ASP A 104 -5.45 -9.31 15.45
C ASP A 104 -4.83 -8.51 14.28
N LEU A 105 -3.55 -8.75 13.97
CA LEU A 105 -2.77 -8.05 12.95
C LEU A 105 -2.43 -8.96 11.78
N VAL A 106 -2.46 -8.39 10.59
CA VAL A 106 -1.90 -8.98 9.36
C VAL A 106 -0.58 -8.26 9.07
N ILE A 107 0.54 -8.97 9.18
CA ILE A 107 1.87 -8.40 8.95
C ILE A 107 2.42 -8.89 7.62
N ALA A 108 2.68 -7.94 6.72
CA ALA A 108 3.36 -8.18 5.46
C ALA A 108 4.80 -7.67 5.52
N THR A 109 5.73 -8.49 5.01
CA THR A 109 7.10 -8.04 4.73
C THR A 109 7.58 -8.56 3.39
N LYS A 110 8.78 -8.16 2.96
CA LYS A 110 9.26 -8.40 1.59
C LYS A 110 10.72 -8.84 1.58
N VAL A 111 11.10 -9.58 0.51
CA VAL A 111 12.45 -10.00 0.23
C VAL A 111 12.84 -9.66 -1.22
N ARG A 112 14.07 -9.39 -1.49
CA ARG A 112 14.80 -9.15 -2.74
C ARG A 112 15.87 -8.07 -2.57
N GLY A 113 15.59 -7.06 -1.77
CA GLY A 113 16.49 -5.92 -1.59
C GLY A 113 17.89 -6.33 -1.10
N LYS A 114 18.91 -5.51 -1.40
CA LYS A 114 20.28 -5.71 -0.94
C LYS A 114 20.36 -5.50 0.58
N MET A 115 20.82 -6.51 1.30
CA MET A 115 20.90 -6.50 2.78
C MET A 115 22.34 -6.47 3.30
N GLY A 116 23.34 -6.64 2.44
CA GLY A 116 24.76 -6.58 2.75
C GLY A 116 25.59 -6.45 1.49
N GLU A 117 26.93 -6.53 1.62
CA GLU A 117 27.85 -6.34 0.50
C GLU A 117 28.24 -7.67 -0.20
N GLY A 118 27.84 -8.79 0.35
CA GLY A 118 28.13 -10.09 -0.22
C GLY A 118 27.33 -10.40 -1.50
N PRO A 119 27.87 -11.23 -2.40
CA PRO A 119 27.24 -11.49 -3.71
C PRO A 119 25.88 -12.20 -3.62
N ASN A 120 25.56 -12.84 -2.51
CA ASN A 120 24.31 -13.55 -2.26
C ASN A 120 23.39 -12.83 -1.26
N GLU A 121 23.63 -11.56 -1.00
CA GLU A 121 22.82 -10.76 -0.06
C GLU A 121 21.80 -9.86 -0.79
N VAL A 122 21.39 -10.27 -1.98
CA VAL A 122 20.41 -9.61 -2.86
C VAL A 122 19.73 -10.64 -3.75
N GLY A 123 18.55 -10.35 -4.25
CA GLY A 123 17.82 -11.16 -5.23
C GLY A 123 16.86 -12.16 -4.61
N LEU A 124 16.46 -13.16 -5.39
CA LEU A 124 15.43 -14.14 -5.01
C LEU A 124 15.96 -15.59 -5.03
N SER A 125 17.28 -15.77 -4.93
CA SER A 125 17.83 -17.10 -4.78
C SER A 125 17.28 -17.78 -3.52
N ARG A 126 17.15 -19.12 -3.58
CA ARG A 126 16.71 -19.92 -2.42
C ARG A 126 17.52 -19.61 -1.15
N LYS A 127 18.85 -19.46 -1.30
CA LYS A 127 19.74 -19.10 -0.19
C LYS A 127 19.33 -17.79 0.48
N HIS A 128 19.10 -16.75 -0.34
CA HIS A 128 18.78 -15.42 0.18
C HIS A 128 17.37 -15.38 0.80
N ILE A 129 16.38 -15.98 0.14
CA ILE A 129 15.00 -16.02 0.66
C ILE A 129 14.94 -16.70 2.03
N LEU A 130 15.58 -17.88 2.18
CA LEU A 130 15.57 -18.63 3.44
C LEU A 130 16.29 -17.88 4.57
N ALA A 131 17.43 -17.25 4.29
CA ALA A 131 18.14 -16.44 5.27
C ALA A 131 17.32 -15.22 5.69
N GLN A 132 16.70 -14.52 4.72
CA GLN A 132 15.99 -13.29 4.99
C GLN A 132 14.65 -13.49 5.69
N VAL A 133 13.95 -14.62 5.48
CA VAL A 133 12.72 -14.88 6.26
C VAL A 133 13.03 -15.06 7.73
N ASP A 134 14.12 -15.79 8.08
CA ASP A 134 14.52 -15.99 9.47
C ASP A 134 14.96 -14.68 10.13
N ASP A 135 15.70 -13.86 9.40
CA ASP A 135 16.05 -12.51 9.84
C ASP A 135 14.83 -11.60 10.03
N SER A 136 13.84 -11.65 9.14
CA SER A 136 12.60 -10.87 9.26
C SER A 136 11.77 -11.32 10.45
N LEU A 137 11.62 -12.63 10.69
CA LEU A 137 10.95 -13.16 11.87
C LEU A 137 11.61 -12.68 13.17
N ARG A 138 12.96 -12.72 13.22
CA ARG A 138 13.73 -12.26 14.38
C ARG A 138 13.56 -10.74 14.60
N ARG A 139 13.64 -9.91 13.55
CA ARG A 139 13.47 -8.45 13.65
C ARG A 139 12.04 -8.06 14.05
N LEU A 140 11.04 -8.70 13.47
CA LEU A 140 9.63 -8.49 13.79
C LEU A 140 9.26 -9.10 15.16
N ASN A 141 10.11 -9.97 15.71
CA ASN A 141 9.86 -10.72 16.95
C ASN A 141 8.53 -11.48 16.93
N THR A 142 8.36 -12.32 15.91
CA THR A 142 7.16 -13.12 15.66
C THR A 142 7.56 -14.48 15.08
N ASP A 143 6.73 -15.50 15.31
CA ASP A 143 6.98 -16.85 14.82
C ASP A 143 6.48 -17.07 13.38
N TYR A 144 5.65 -16.16 12.87
CA TYR A 144 5.12 -16.26 11.51
C TYR A 144 4.87 -14.88 10.88
N ILE A 145 4.92 -14.86 9.56
CA ILE A 145 4.56 -13.73 8.70
C ILE A 145 3.25 -14.06 7.99
N ASP A 146 2.27 -13.14 8.01
CA ASP A 146 1.00 -13.39 7.34
C ASP A 146 1.14 -13.33 5.82
N LEU A 147 1.86 -12.33 5.29
CA LEU A 147 2.09 -12.16 3.85
C LEU A 147 3.57 -11.90 3.58
N TYR A 148 4.24 -12.86 2.94
CA TYR A 148 5.63 -12.69 2.52
C TYR A 148 5.71 -12.44 1.02
N GLN A 149 6.27 -11.28 0.63
CA GLN A 149 6.20 -10.80 -0.73
C GLN A 149 7.58 -10.79 -1.39
N ILE A 150 7.66 -11.17 -2.66
CA ILE A 150 8.81 -10.76 -3.47
C ILE A 150 8.70 -9.27 -3.77
N HIS A 151 9.76 -8.49 -3.52
CA HIS A 151 9.75 -7.02 -3.65
C HIS A 151 9.84 -6.54 -5.11
N GLY A 152 10.05 -7.45 -6.03
CA GLY A 152 10.14 -7.22 -7.47
C GLY A 152 10.69 -8.45 -8.18
N TYR A 153 10.75 -8.39 -9.50
CA TYR A 153 11.32 -9.44 -10.34
C TYR A 153 12.85 -9.55 -10.17
N ASP A 154 13.36 -10.75 -10.18
CA ASP A 154 14.79 -11.05 -10.24
C ASP A 154 15.11 -11.80 -11.53
N ALA A 155 15.80 -11.14 -12.46
CA ALA A 155 16.14 -11.70 -13.76
C ALA A 155 17.18 -12.82 -13.72
N LEU A 156 17.89 -12.97 -12.59
CA LEU A 156 18.92 -13.99 -12.41
C LEU A 156 18.41 -15.27 -11.75
N THR A 157 17.18 -15.24 -11.19
CA THR A 157 16.59 -16.40 -10.54
C THR A 157 15.32 -16.82 -11.27
N PRO A 158 15.22 -18.08 -11.72
CA PRO A 158 13.97 -18.59 -12.27
C PRO A 158 12.80 -18.36 -11.31
N LEU A 159 11.68 -17.88 -11.84
CA LEU A 159 10.51 -17.60 -11.02
C LEU A 159 9.97 -18.88 -10.38
N GLU A 160 10.13 -20.00 -11.05
CA GLU A 160 9.78 -21.33 -10.58
C GLU A 160 10.54 -21.70 -9.30
N ASP A 161 11.86 -21.49 -9.27
CA ASP A 161 12.70 -21.73 -8.08
C ASP A 161 12.31 -20.82 -6.93
N THR A 162 11.94 -19.58 -7.24
CA THR A 162 11.43 -18.62 -6.25
C THR A 162 10.14 -19.12 -5.61
N ILE A 163 9.19 -19.59 -6.43
CA ILE A 163 7.90 -20.11 -5.95
C ILE A 163 8.09 -21.39 -5.12
N ASP A 164 8.93 -22.32 -5.57
CA ASP A 164 9.24 -23.54 -4.82
C ASP A 164 9.84 -23.23 -3.45
N THR A 165 10.68 -22.21 -3.38
CA THR A 165 11.26 -21.74 -2.12
C THR A 165 10.20 -21.14 -1.21
N LEU A 166 9.35 -20.26 -1.74
CA LEU A 166 8.27 -19.64 -0.98
C LEU A 166 7.23 -20.68 -0.52
N ASP A 167 6.91 -21.67 -1.35
CA ASP A 167 6.05 -22.79 -0.97
C ASP A 167 6.62 -23.57 0.22
N THR A 168 7.93 -23.82 0.26
CA THR A 168 8.59 -24.43 1.42
C THR A 168 8.36 -23.64 2.70
N LEU A 169 8.36 -22.31 2.64
CA LEU A 169 8.09 -21.44 3.79
C LEU A 169 6.63 -21.50 4.25
N VAL A 170 5.69 -21.65 3.33
CA VAL A 170 4.28 -21.86 3.67
C VAL A 170 4.09 -23.22 4.34
N GLN A 171 4.66 -24.28 3.76
CA GLN A 171 4.57 -25.65 4.32
C GLN A 171 5.20 -25.76 5.71
N SER A 172 6.28 -25.01 5.97
CA SER A 172 6.92 -24.97 7.30
C SER A 172 6.16 -24.13 8.33
N GLY A 173 5.10 -23.40 7.91
CA GLY A 173 4.34 -22.53 8.79
C GLY A 173 4.98 -21.18 9.11
N LYS A 174 6.20 -20.88 8.62
CA LYS A 174 6.84 -19.57 8.79
C LYS A 174 6.10 -18.45 8.08
N VAL A 175 5.37 -18.78 7.02
CA VAL A 175 4.61 -17.85 6.18
C VAL A 175 3.19 -18.39 5.99
N ARG A 176 2.17 -17.52 6.09
CA ARG A 176 0.77 -17.92 5.85
C ARG A 176 0.41 -17.81 4.37
N TYR A 177 0.75 -16.69 3.74
CA TYR A 177 0.46 -16.42 2.33
C TYR A 177 1.67 -15.79 1.65
N ILE A 178 1.78 -16.01 0.35
CA ILE A 178 2.82 -15.38 -0.47
C ILE A 178 2.22 -14.35 -1.40
N GLY A 179 2.96 -13.24 -1.63
CA GLY A 179 2.56 -12.16 -2.52
C GLY A 179 3.69 -11.74 -3.44
N ALA A 180 3.36 -10.90 -4.40
CA ALA A 180 4.31 -10.31 -5.30
C ALA A 180 4.23 -8.78 -5.27
N SER A 181 5.31 -8.10 -5.68
CA SER A 181 5.33 -6.66 -5.90
C SER A 181 6.06 -6.35 -7.20
N ASN A 182 5.61 -5.32 -7.91
CA ASN A 182 6.29 -4.78 -9.10
C ASN A 182 6.60 -5.82 -10.19
N LEU A 183 5.62 -6.65 -10.53
CA LEU A 183 5.70 -7.60 -11.64
C LEU A 183 4.93 -7.07 -12.87
N ALA A 184 5.45 -7.37 -14.06
CA ALA A 184 4.66 -7.28 -15.28
C ALA A 184 3.55 -8.36 -15.28
N ALA A 185 2.48 -8.14 -16.05
CA ALA A 185 1.34 -9.06 -16.10
C ALA A 185 1.78 -10.49 -16.49
N TRP A 186 2.66 -10.64 -17.49
CA TRP A 186 3.13 -11.94 -17.92
C TRP A 186 4.00 -12.67 -16.87
N HIS A 187 4.80 -11.93 -16.06
CA HIS A 187 5.53 -12.53 -14.95
C HIS A 187 4.57 -13.08 -13.90
N LEU A 188 3.57 -12.27 -13.53
CA LEU A 188 2.58 -12.70 -12.55
C LEU A 188 1.81 -13.92 -13.05
N MET A 189 1.33 -13.90 -14.32
CA MET A 189 0.61 -15.02 -14.90
C MET A 189 1.48 -16.29 -15.01
N LYS A 190 2.77 -16.15 -15.39
CA LYS A 190 3.71 -17.27 -15.39
C LYS A 190 3.82 -17.92 -14.01
N GLY A 191 3.96 -17.11 -12.95
CA GLY A 191 4.02 -17.61 -11.57
C GLY A 191 2.74 -18.29 -11.13
N LEU A 192 1.59 -17.70 -11.42
CA LEU A 192 0.27 -18.27 -11.07
C LEU A 192 0.03 -19.58 -11.81
N SER A 193 0.39 -19.67 -13.09
CA SER A 193 0.29 -20.91 -13.89
C SER A 193 1.17 -22.01 -13.32
N TYR A 194 2.44 -21.69 -13.00
CA TYR A 194 3.35 -22.65 -12.40
C TYR A 194 2.77 -23.18 -11.07
N SER A 195 2.32 -22.29 -10.19
CA SER A 195 1.71 -22.68 -8.91
C SER A 195 0.48 -23.58 -9.10
N HIS A 196 -0.36 -23.29 -10.09
CA HIS A 196 -1.53 -24.08 -10.39
C HIS A 196 -1.19 -25.50 -10.83
N TYR A 197 -0.31 -25.63 -11.86
CA TYR A 197 0.04 -26.94 -12.43
C TYR A 197 0.88 -27.79 -11.47
N MET A 198 1.78 -27.16 -10.71
CA MET A 198 2.65 -27.84 -9.75
C MET A 198 2.03 -28.00 -8.35
N ARG A 199 0.78 -27.55 -8.16
CA ARG A 199 0.05 -27.57 -6.87
C ARG A 199 0.85 -26.92 -5.74
N LYS A 200 1.44 -25.77 -6.03
CA LYS A 200 2.20 -24.95 -5.10
C LYS A 200 1.37 -23.80 -4.54
N SER A 201 1.85 -23.21 -3.46
CA SER A 201 1.33 -21.94 -2.96
C SER A 201 1.37 -20.89 -4.08
N LYS A 202 0.29 -20.12 -4.22
CA LYS A 202 0.18 -19.09 -5.26
C LYS A 202 0.26 -17.70 -4.67
N PHE A 203 0.70 -16.73 -5.47
CA PHE A 203 0.59 -15.32 -5.10
C PHE A 203 -0.87 -14.94 -4.90
N VAL A 204 -1.21 -14.48 -3.70
CA VAL A 204 -2.57 -14.05 -3.34
C VAL A 204 -2.79 -12.56 -3.54
N SER A 205 -1.69 -11.79 -3.64
CA SER A 205 -1.73 -10.35 -3.85
C SER A 205 -0.59 -9.88 -4.76
N LEU A 206 -0.85 -8.77 -5.45
CA LEU A 206 0.16 -7.95 -6.11
C LEU A 206 0.21 -6.58 -5.43
N GLN A 207 1.39 -6.16 -4.98
CA GLN A 207 1.63 -4.81 -4.52
C GLN A 207 2.21 -3.98 -5.67
N ALA A 208 1.48 -2.94 -6.11
CA ALA A 208 1.85 -2.19 -7.31
C ALA A 208 1.54 -0.69 -7.19
N TYR A 209 2.25 0.11 -8.00
CA TYR A 209 2.03 1.54 -8.12
C TYR A 209 0.73 1.82 -8.85
N TYR A 210 -0.19 2.50 -8.19
CA TYR A 210 -1.46 2.92 -8.79
C TYR A 210 -1.95 4.22 -8.16
N THR A 211 -2.35 5.19 -8.98
CA THR A 211 -2.80 6.50 -8.54
C THR A 211 -3.48 7.24 -9.71
N LEU A 212 -4.21 8.31 -9.45
CA LEU A 212 -4.77 9.16 -10.50
C LEU A 212 -3.72 9.63 -11.52
N ALA A 213 -2.47 9.85 -11.10
CA ALA A 213 -1.36 10.27 -11.98
C ALA A 213 -0.58 9.10 -12.62
N GLY A 214 -0.93 7.85 -12.33
CA GLY A 214 -0.25 6.65 -12.83
C GLY A 214 -1.20 5.45 -12.86
N ARG A 215 -1.92 5.30 -13.97
CA ARG A 215 -2.99 4.30 -14.16
C ARG A 215 -2.58 3.11 -15.04
N ASP A 216 -1.30 2.93 -15.33
CA ASP A 216 -0.80 1.91 -16.27
C ASP A 216 -1.21 0.47 -15.91
N LEU A 217 -1.51 0.19 -14.64
CA LEU A 217 -2.04 -1.12 -14.22
C LEU A 217 -3.33 -1.53 -14.93
N GLU A 218 -4.12 -0.54 -15.40
CA GLU A 218 -5.40 -0.77 -16.04
C GLU A 218 -5.29 -1.45 -17.41
N ARG A 219 -4.09 -1.42 -18.03
CA ARG A 219 -3.85 -2.00 -19.35
C ARG A 219 -3.98 -3.52 -19.33
N GLU A 220 -3.25 -4.19 -18.44
CA GLU A 220 -3.18 -5.65 -18.39
C GLU A 220 -3.25 -6.22 -16.97
N ILE A 221 -2.65 -5.51 -15.99
CA ILE A 221 -2.52 -6.05 -14.64
C ILE A 221 -3.90 -6.13 -13.97
N ILE A 222 -4.69 -5.08 -13.97
CA ILE A 222 -6.03 -5.10 -13.35
C ILE A 222 -6.95 -6.16 -13.99
N PRO A 223 -7.04 -6.30 -15.32
CA PRO A 223 -7.75 -7.41 -15.94
C PRO A 223 -7.28 -8.79 -15.45
N LEU A 224 -5.97 -9.00 -15.37
CA LEU A 224 -5.40 -10.25 -14.84
C LEU A 224 -5.76 -10.48 -13.37
N LEU A 225 -5.66 -9.44 -12.53
CA LEU A 225 -6.00 -9.57 -11.11
C LEU A 225 -7.47 -9.97 -10.91
N HIS A 226 -8.38 -9.41 -11.70
CA HIS A 226 -9.80 -9.78 -11.67
C HIS A 226 -10.02 -11.23 -12.11
N ASP A 227 -9.42 -11.66 -13.22
CA ASP A 227 -9.53 -13.03 -13.73
C ASP A 227 -8.99 -14.06 -12.74
N GLN A 228 -7.81 -13.81 -12.19
CA GLN A 228 -7.10 -14.72 -11.28
C GLN A 228 -7.49 -14.56 -9.80
N LYS A 229 -8.34 -13.59 -9.47
CA LYS A 229 -8.79 -13.25 -8.10
C LYS A 229 -7.60 -12.97 -7.18
N VAL A 230 -6.64 -12.20 -7.65
CA VAL A 230 -5.47 -11.73 -6.88
C VAL A 230 -5.77 -10.33 -6.34
N GLY A 231 -5.48 -10.09 -5.05
CA GLY A 231 -5.72 -8.80 -4.40
C GLY A 231 -4.71 -7.74 -4.85
N LEU A 232 -5.15 -6.49 -4.99
CA LEU A 232 -4.29 -5.35 -5.29
C LEU A 232 -4.00 -4.55 -4.02
N MET A 233 -2.73 -4.42 -3.69
CA MET A 233 -2.21 -3.54 -2.65
C MET A 233 -1.54 -2.34 -3.33
N VAL A 234 -2.04 -1.13 -3.08
CA VAL A 234 -1.54 0.06 -3.76
C VAL A 234 -0.43 0.74 -2.95
N TRP A 235 0.78 0.82 -3.51
CA TRP A 235 1.85 1.61 -2.91
C TRP A 235 1.97 3.00 -3.57
N SER A 236 2.48 3.98 -2.80
CA SER A 236 2.65 5.38 -3.21
C SER A 236 1.37 6.03 -3.79
N PRO A 237 0.22 5.89 -3.11
CA PRO A 237 -1.09 6.31 -3.61
C PRO A 237 -1.18 7.80 -3.92
N LEU A 238 -0.32 8.62 -3.32
CA LEU A 238 -0.19 10.06 -3.54
C LEU A 238 0.97 10.40 -4.49
N ALA A 239 1.44 9.46 -5.32
CA ALA A 239 2.54 9.68 -6.26
C ALA A 239 3.79 10.29 -5.60
N GLY A 240 4.28 9.69 -4.49
CA GLY A 240 5.41 10.22 -3.73
C GLY A 240 5.12 11.54 -3.03
N GLY A 241 3.86 11.87 -2.79
CA GLY A 241 3.39 13.13 -2.21
C GLY A 241 3.00 14.19 -3.24
N PHE A 242 3.11 13.92 -4.54
CA PHE A 242 2.74 14.89 -5.58
C PHE A 242 1.25 15.26 -5.49
N LEU A 243 0.38 14.27 -5.26
CA LEU A 243 -1.07 14.45 -5.07
C LEU A 243 -1.48 14.79 -3.63
N SER A 244 -0.58 15.39 -2.84
CA SER A 244 -0.88 15.83 -1.48
C SER A 244 -1.52 17.23 -1.39
N GLY A 245 -1.61 17.95 -2.51
CA GLY A 245 -2.05 19.35 -2.54
C GLY A 245 -0.93 20.38 -2.29
N LYS A 246 0.30 19.92 -1.99
CA LYS A 246 1.47 20.80 -1.76
C LYS A 246 2.16 21.25 -3.05
N PHE A 247 1.83 20.65 -4.18
CA PHE A 247 2.38 20.96 -5.48
C PHE A 247 1.33 21.66 -6.33
N THR A 248 1.71 22.78 -6.96
CA THR A 248 0.89 23.55 -7.88
C THR A 248 1.72 23.97 -9.09
N ARG A 249 1.07 24.38 -10.19
CA ARG A 249 1.78 24.88 -11.39
C ARG A 249 2.65 26.11 -11.12
N THR A 250 2.23 26.94 -10.18
CA THR A 250 2.84 28.26 -9.92
C THR A 250 3.67 28.30 -8.65
N GLY A 251 3.65 27.22 -7.85
CA GLY A 251 4.34 27.17 -6.56
C GLY A 251 5.49 26.18 -6.55
N GLU A 252 6.61 26.56 -5.95
CA GLU A 252 7.65 25.62 -5.58
C GLU A 252 7.11 24.68 -4.47
N ALA A 253 7.56 23.43 -4.50
CA ALA A 253 7.26 22.48 -3.43
C ALA A 253 7.73 23.04 -2.08
N GLU A 254 6.90 22.91 -1.02
CA GLU A 254 7.32 23.27 0.33
C GLU A 254 8.67 22.63 0.67
N ALA A 255 9.57 23.43 1.26
CA ALA A 255 10.88 22.97 1.74
C ALA A 255 10.68 21.74 2.65
N GLY A 256 11.45 20.67 2.44
CA GLY A 256 11.33 19.42 3.18
C GLY A 256 10.26 18.46 2.65
N SER A 257 9.61 18.75 1.51
CA SER A 257 8.78 17.75 0.84
C SER A 257 9.66 16.59 0.33
N ARG A 258 9.16 15.34 0.41
CA ARG A 258 9.92 14.14 0.01
C ARG A 258 10.50 14.25 -1.40
N ARG A 259 9.74 14.80 -2.34
CA ARG A 259 10.12 14.87 -3.76
C ARG A 259 11.26 15.86 -4.06
N THR A 260 11.55 16.78 -3.15
CA THR A 260 12.71 17.67 -3.31
C THR A 260 14.04 16.95 -3.09
N SER A 261 14.05 15.89 -2.27
CA SER A 261 15.24 15.06 -1.98
C SER A 261 15.22 13.70 -2.68
N PHE A 262 14.03 13.18 -3.02
CA PHE A 262 13.84 11.87 -3.64
C PHE A 262 12.64 11.90 -4.60
N ASP A 263 12.90 12.32 -5.87
CA ASP A 263 11.87 12.46 -6.92
C ASP A 263 11.46 11.10 -7.50
N PHE A 264 10.71 10.34 -6.71
CA PHE A 264 10.21 9.00 -7.04
C PHE A 264 8.80 8.79 -6.44
N PRO A 265 7.88 8.08 -7.13
CA PRO A 265 7.97 7.49 -8.48
C PRO A 265 7.92 8.55 -9.61
N PRO A 266 8.29 8.18 -10.86
CA PRO A 266 8.14 9.06 -12.01
C PRO A 266 6.68 9.50 -12.20
N VAL A 267 6.47 10.76 -12.57
CA VAL A 267 5.14 11.34 -12.78
C VAL A 267 5.19 12.23 -14.03
N ASN A 268 4.19 12.10 -14.89
CA ASN A 268 3.94 13.12 -15.91
C ASN A 268 3.41 14.37 -15.20
N LYS A 269 4.28 15.38 -15.00
CA LYS A 269 3.97 16.53 -14.17
C LYS A 269 2.81 17.36 -14.73
N GLU A 270 2.74 17.56 -16.06
CA GLU A 270 1.66 18.35 -16.67
C GLU A 270 0.31 17.70 -16.40
N LYS A 271 0.16 16.42 -16.71
CA LYS A 271 -1.06 15.68 -16.43
C LYS A 271 -1.39 15.66 -14.92
N ALA A 272 -0.37 15.54 -14.08
CA ALA A 272 -0.58 15.53 -12.63
C ALA A 272 -1.05 16.89 -12.11
N TYR A 273 -0.59 18.01 -12.68
CA TYR A 273 -1.11 19.33 -12.34
C TYR A 273 -2.57 19.50 -12.79
N ASP A 274 -2.96 19.03 -13.97
CA ASP A 274 -4.37 19.05 -14.41
C ASP A 274 -5.26 18.29 -13.41
N ILE A 275 -4.79 17.13 -12.93
CA ILE A 275 -5.49 16.33 -11.90
C ILE A 275 -5.57 17.10 -10.59
N ILE A 276 -4.50 17.76 -10.16
CA ILE A 276 -4.47 18.54 -8.91
C ILE A 276 -5.45 19.69 -8.97
N ASP A 277 -5.55 20.40 -10.10
CA ASP A 277 -6.48 21.52 -10.28
C ASP A 277 -7.94 21.07 -10.11
N VAL A 278 -8.29 19.91 -10.67
CA VAL A 278 -9.62 19.28 -10.46
C VAL A 278 -9.82 18.89 -9.00
N LEU A 279 -8.83 18.24 -8.37
CA LEU A 279 -8.92 17.84 -6.97
C LEU A 279 -9.03 19.06 -6.02
N GLN A 280 -8.35 20.16 -6.30
CA GLN A 280 -8.45 21.41 -5.52
C GLN A 280 -9.85 22.03 -5.61
N THR A 281 -10.48 21.98 -6.79
CA THR A 281 -11.86 22.40 -6.95
C THR A 281 -12.81 21.54 -6.12
N MET A 282 -12.70 20.21 -6.24
CA MET A 282 -13.51 19.26 -5.48
C MET A 282 -13.26 19.35 -3.95
N SER A 283 -12.04 19.70 -3.54
CA SER A 283 -11.67 19.86 -2.12
C SER A 283 -12.54 20.88 -1.41
N LYS A 284 -12.86 22.01 -2.06
CA LYS A 284 -13.73 23.05 -1.52
C LYS A 284 -15.17 22.54 -1.36
N ASP A 285 -15.67 21.86 -2.40
CA ASP A 285 -17.07 21.41 -2.42
C ASP A 285 -17.32 20.26 -1.42
N LYS A 286 -16.34 19.39 -1.22
CA LYS A 286 -16.46 18.20 -0.37
C LYS A 286 -15.90 18.36 1.04
N ASN A 287 -15.32 19.52 1.36
CA ASN A 287 -14.63 19.77 2.62
C ASN A 287 -13.65 18.64 2.98
N ALA A 288 -12.86 18.22 1.99
CA ALA A 288 -11.86 17.15 2.10
C ALA A 288 -10.53 17.62 1.51
N SER A 289 -9.39 17.17 2.06
CA SER A 289 -8.08 17.53 1.49
C SER A 289 -7.86 16.89 0.12
N VAL A 290 -6.97 17.46 -0.70
CA VAL A 290 -6.56 16.88 -1.99
C VAL A 290 -6.03 15.45 -1.80
N ALA A 291 -5.27 15.22 -0.73
CA ALA A 291 -4.78 13.89 -0.36
C ALA A 291 -5.93 12.92 -0.06
N GLN A 292 -6.93 13.34 0.72
CA GLN A 292 -8.10 12.51 1.01
C GLN A 292 -8.87 12.14 -0.26
N LEU A 293 -9.06 13.08 -1.18
CA LEU A 293 -9.74 12.83 -2.45
C LEU A 293 -8.95 11.84 -3.32
N ALA A 294 -7.63 12.00 -3.42
CA ALA A 294 -6.79 11.09 -4.20
C ALA A 294 -6.79 9.66 -3.61
N LEU A 295 -6.74 9.52 -2.28
CA LEU A 295 -6.84 8.23 -1.58
C LEU A 295 -8.23 7.62 -1.75
N ALA A 296 -9.29 8.43 -1.57
CA ALA A 296 -10.67 7.97 -1.72
C ALA A 296 -10.97 7.46 -3.13
N TRP A 297 -10.42 8.10 -4.17
CA TRP A 297 -10.58 7.61 -5.53
C TRP A 297 -10.06 6.18 -5.67
N LEU A 298 -8.91 5.86 -5.07
CA LEU A 298 -8.38 4.49 -5.06
C LEU A 298 -9.29 3.53 -4.30
N LEU A 299 -9.85 3.95 -3.16
CA LEU A 299 -10.80 3.14 -2.39
C LEU A 299 -12.11 2.85 -3.12
N HIS A 300 -12.45 3.67 -4.14
CA HIS A 300 -13.61 3.43 -5.02
C HIS A 300 -13.28 2.50 -6.20
N GLN A 301 -12.01 2.17 -6.44
CA GLN A 301 -11.65 1.25 -7.52
C GLN A 301 -11.90 -0.20 -7.11
N LYS A 302 -12.73 -0.92 -7.87
CA LYS A 302 -13.11 -2.32 -7.57
C LYS A 302 -11.94 -3.29 -7.47
N ALA A 303 -10.84 -3.00 -8.18
CA ALA A 303 -9.64 -3.82 -8.16
C ALA A 303 -8.83 -3.67 -6.87
N VAL A 304 -8.97 -2.54 -6.16
CA VAL A 304 -8.14 -2.21 -5.00
C VAL A 304 -8.65 -2.95 -3.76
N THR A 305 -7.78 -3.77 -3.19
CA THR A 305 -8.03 -4.45 -1.92
C THR A 305 -7.68 -3.55 -0.75
N THR A 306 -6.52 -2.89 -0.80
CA THR A 306 -6.04 -1.99 0.26
C THR A 306 -5.10 -0.93 -0.30
N VAL A 307 -5.11 0.24 0.32
CA VAL A 307 -4.23 1.36 -0.02
C VAL A 307 -3.19 1.54 1.08
N ILE A 308 -1.92 1.43 0.74
CA ILE A 308 -0.81 1.59 1.69
C ILE A 308 -0.56 3.07 1.91
N ILE A 309 -0.85 3.54 3.11
CA ILE A 309 -0.61 4.91 3.55
C ILE A 309 0.62 4.96 4.45
N GLY A 310 1.50 5.92 4.21
CA GLY A 310 2.62 6.24 5.08
C GLY A 310 2.46 7.64 5.65
N ALA A 311 3.03 7.87 6.82
CA ALA A 311 3.07 9.17 7.44
C ALA A 311 4.41 9.41 8.12
N LYS A 312 4.82 10.69 8.23
CA LYS A 312 5.96 11.14 9.04
C LYS A 312 5.49 11.83 10.34
N LYS A 313 4.20 12.17 10.42
CA LYS A 313 3.61 12.88 11.56
C LYS A 313 2.21 12.34 11.82
N PRO A 314 1.72 12.36 13.08
CA PRO A 314 0.37 11.94 13.44
C PRO A 314 -0.74 12.67 12.65
N ASP A 315 -0.58 13.97 12.41
CA ASP A 315 -1.57 14.77 11.67
C ASP A 315 -1.72 14.30 10.21
N GLN A 316 -0.61 13.87 9.56
CA GLN A 316 -0.65 13.30 8.20
C GLN A 316 -1.41 11.98 8.19
N LEU A 317 -1.18 11.14 9.19
CA LEU A 317 -1.92 9.87 9.30
C LEU A 317 -3.41 10.15 9.55
N SER A 318 -3.72 11.04 10.48
CA SER A 318 -5.10 11.45 10.79
C SER A 318 -5.83 12.02 9.57
N ASP A 319 -5.13 12.81 8.73
CA ASP A 319 -5.70 13.33 7.48
C ASP A 319 -5.96 12.21 6.48
N ASN A 320 -4.98 11.32 6.26
CA ASN A 320 -5.11 10.18 5.35
C ASN A 320 -6.24 9.22 5.75
N LEU A 321 -6.42 8.96 7.05
CA LEU A 321 -7.48 8.10 7.59
C LEU A 321 -8.88 8.59 7.22
N LYS A 322 -9.10 9.90 7.12
CA LYS A 322 -10.40 10.48 6.74
C LYS A 322 -10.79 10.21 5.29
N ALA A 323 -9.89 9.70 4.46
CA ALA A 323 -10.20 9.32 3.09
C ALA A 323 -11.32 8.28 3.00
N VAL A 324 -11.50 7.42 4.01
CA VAL A 324 -12.58 6.43 4.07
C VAL A 324 -13.98 7.04 4.21
N ASP A 325 -14.05 8.29 4.65
CA ASP A 325 -15.30 9.03 4.81
C ASP A 325 -15.75 9.79 3.54
N VAL A 326 -14.84 9.98 2.58
CA VAL A 326 -15.12 10.71 1.34
C VAL A 326 -16.13 9.93 0.47
N ARG A 327 -17.12 10.63 -0.02
CA ARG A 327 -18.13 10.08 -0.94
C ARG A 327 -18.12 10.87 -2.24
N PHE A 328 -17.96 10.16 -3.36
CA PHE A 328 -18.07 10.72 -4.69
C PHE A 328 -19.46 10.45 -5.28
N THR A 329 -19.96 11.42 -6.02
CA THR A 329 -21.08 11.21 -6.92
C THR A 329 -20.59 10.54 -8.23
N PRO A 330 -21.48 9.98 -9.06
CA PRO A 330 -21.09 9.49 -10.38
C PRO A 330 -20.39 10.55 -11.24
N GLU A 331 -20.83 11.80 -11.15
CA GLU A 331 -20.26 12.94 -11.88
C GLU A 331 -18.86 13.29 -11.41
N ASP A 332 -18.57 13.16 -10.09
CA ASP A 332 -17.23 13.35 -9.57
C ASP A 332 -16.26 12.29 -10.09
N LEU A 333 -16.69 11.03 -10.06
CA LEU A 333 -15.89 9.91 -10.57
C LEU A 333 -15.64 10.04 -12.07
N GLN A 334 -16.65 10.47 -12.83
CA GLN A 334 -16.51 10.73 -14.27
C GLN A 334 -15.47 11.83 -14.54
N LYS A 335 -15.53 12.96 -13.82
CA LYS A 335 -14.55 14.05 -13.98
C LYS A 335 -13.13 13.58 -13.67
N LEU A 336 -12.96 12.80 -12.60
CA LEU A 336 -11.64 12.23 -12.21
C LEU A 336 -11.16 11.22 -13.26
N ASP A 337 -12.07 10.42 -13.83
CA ASP A 337 -11.73 9.49 -14.90
C ASP A 337 -11.29 10.22 -16.16
N GLU A 338 -12.07 11.20 -16.63
CA GLU A 338 -11.77 11.95 -17.85
C GLU A 338 -10.41 12.64 -17.82
N ILE A 339 -10.04 13.28 -16.69
CA ILE A 339 -8.77 13.98 -16.56
C ILE A 339 -7.58 13.03 -16.39
N SER A 340 -7.81 11.85 -15.85
CA SER A 340 -6.74 10.90 -15.49
C SER A 340 -6.58 9.71 -16.43
N LYS A 341 -7.59 9.41 -17.28
CA LYS A 341 -7.60 8.23 -18.15
C LYS A 341 -6.37 8.11 -19.03
N LEU A 342 -6.03 6.86 -19.33
CA LEU A 342 -4.94 6.55 -20.26
C LEU A 342 -5.36 6.76 -21.72
N THR A 343 -4.41 7.12 -22.56
CA THR A 343 -4.58 7.01 -24.00
C THR A 343 -4.65 5.52 -24.36
N PRO A 344 -5.67 5.09 -25.13
CA PRO A 344 -5.78 3.69 -25.56
C PRO A 344 -4.57 3.27 -26.39
N GLU A 345 -4.00 2.10 -26.08
CA GLU A 345 -2.89 1.49 -26.79
C GLU A 345 -3.31 0.13 -27.35
N TYR A 346 -2.55 -0.38 -28.33
CA TYR A 346 -2.71 -1.76 -28.81
C TYR A 346 -2.20 -2.73 -27.70
N PRO A 347 -2.90 -3.83 -27.43
CA PRO A 347 -4.12 -4.34 -28.12
C PRO A 347 -5.45 -3.83 -27.54
N ALA A 348 -5.47 -3.02 -26.48
CA ALA A 348 -6.69 -2.65 -25.75
C ALA A 348 -7.80 -2.09 -26.67
N TRP A 349 -7.49 -1.11 -27.53
CA TRP A 349 -8.49 -0.53 -28.46
C TRP A 349 -9.01 -1.55 -29.49
N MET A 350 -8.21 -2.56 -29.86
CA MET A 350 -8.65 -3.62 -30.77
C MET A 350 -9.56 -4.61 -30.04
N LEU A 351 -9.20 -4.99 -28.81
CA LEU A 351 -10.04 -5.86 -27.98
C LEU A 351 -11.39 -5.23 -27.69
N GLU A 352 -11.42 -3.93 -27.40
CA GLU A 352 -12.65 -3.18 -27.19
C GLU A 352 -13.53 -3.19 -28.45
N ARG A 353 -12.94 -2.91 -29.61
CA ARG A 353 -13.63 -2.94 -30.90
C ARG A 353 -14.20 -4.32 -31.20
N GLN A 354 -13.42 -5.38 -31.02
CA GLN A 354 -13.86 -6.77 -31.28
C GLN A 354 -14.89 -7.25 -30.26
N GLY A 355 -14.83 -6.75 -29.03
CA GLY A 355 -15.80 -7.07 -27.98
C GLY A 355 -17.16 -6.35 -28.15
N ALA A 356 -17.23 -5.29 -28.98
CA ALA A 356 -18.44 -4.50 -29.14
C ALA A 356 -19.63 -5.34 -29.67
N ASP A 357 -19.36 -6.31 -30.53
CA ASP A 357 -20.37 -7.17 -31.15
C ASP A 357 -20.83 -8.33 -30.23
N ARG A 358 -20.24 -8.47 -29.06
CA ARG A 358 -20.51 -9.57 -28.10
C ARG A 358 -20.80 -9.08 -26.68
N LYS A 359 -21.28 -7.85 -26.55
CA LYS A 359 -21.79 -7.35 -25.26
C LYS A 359 -23.10 -8.06 -24.93
N ALA A 360 -23.11 -8.70 -23.73
CA ALA A 360 -24.32 -9.32 -23.19
C ALA A 360 -25.30 -8.26 -22.68
#